data_eab3a19bb144462f302e38ecac27efd2
#
_entry.id   eab3a19bb144462f302e38ecac27efd2
#
_cell.length_a   1.000
_cell.length_b   1.000
_cell.length_c   1.000
_cell.angle_alpha   90.00
_cell.angle_beta   90.00
_cell.angle_gamma   90.00
#
_symmetry.space_group_name_H-M   'P 1'
#
loop_
_entity.id
_entity.type
_entity.pdbx_description
1 polymer ?
#
loop_
_entity_poly.entity_id
_entity_poly.type
_entity_poly.pdbx_seq_one_letter_code
_entity_poly.pdbx_strand_id
1 'polypeptide(L)'
;MTWFESIILGLVQGLTEFLPISSSAHLRLTAVAAGWRDPGAAFTAVTQIGTETAVLVYFRKDIVRIVTAWTRSLVHKEARGNIDAKMGWLVIIGSVPIGVLGLTLKDYIEGPFRDLRLIACTLIGLAVLLALADRFAARNAERAESVGRHRADRPVKELDDLTVRDGLIYGFCQALALIPGVSRSGATITGGLFLRYSRAAAARYSFLLAIPAVLASGAYELTEIGEPGSHVDWGPTILATLVAGVVGYAVIAWFMRFITTRSFMPFVIYRIALGSTVLALVWFGVLDPFAGGVHE
;
A
#
# COMPACT_ATOMS: atom_id res chain seq x y z
N MET A 1 12.74 -16.93 14.48
CA MET A 1 12.73 -16.90 13.01
C MET A 1 14.11 -17.24 12.48
N THR A 2 14.22 -18.13 11.48
CA THR A 2 15.49 -18.49 10.87
C THR A 2 15.94 -17.46 9.81
N TRP A 3 17.22 -17.46 9.45
CA TRP A 3 17.76 -16.62 8.37
C TRP A 3 17.11 -16.93 7.00
N PHE A 4 16.76 -18.19 6.76
CA PHE A 4 16.08 -18.61 5.54
C PHE A 4 14.65 -18.04 5.48
N GLU A 5 13.87 -18.18 6.55
CA GLU A 5 12.53 -17.60 6.66
C GLU A 5 12.57 -16.09 6.41
N SER A 6 13.54 -15.38 7.00
CA SER A 6 13.66 -13.94 6.85
C SER A 6 13.98 -13.50 5.41
N ILE A 7 14.82 -14.24 4.69
CA ILE A 7 15.08 -13.97 3.27
C ILE A 7 13.81 -14.15 2.44
N ILE A 8 13.09 -15.26 2.64
CA ILE A 8 11.86 -15.53 1.88
C ILE A 8 10.79 -14.48 2.18
N LEU A 9 10.56 -14.16 3.46
CA LEU A 9 9.58 -13.15 3.85
C LEU A 9 9.98 -11.74 3.37
N GLY A 10 11.27 -11.40 3.40
CA GLY A 10 11.79 -10.16 2.82
C GLY A 10 11.59 -10.08 1.31
N LEU A 11 11.81 -11.18 0.58
CA LEU A 11 11.49 -11.28 -0.85
C LEU A 11 10.00 -11.09 -1.11
N VAL A 12 9.14 -11.78 -0.35
CA VAL A 12 7.68 -11.67 -0.48
C VAL A 12 7.23 -10.24 -0.21
N GLN A 13 7.74 -9.61 0.87
CA GLN A 13 7.44 -8.21 1.20
C GLN A 13 7.83 -7.27 0.05
N GLY A 14 9.08 -7.35 -0.43
CA GLY A 14 9.57 -6.49 -1.50
C GLY A 14 8.83 -6.68 -2.83
N LEU A 15 8.47 -7.92 -3.17
CA LEU A 15 7.73 -8.24 -4.40
C LEU A 15 6.28 -7.75 -4.36
N THR A 16 5.65 -7.71 -3.19
CA THR A 16 4.19 -7.55 -3.09
C THR A 16 3.74 -6.19 -2.57
N GLU A 17 4.60 -5.40 -1.92
CA GLU A 17 4.23 -4.15 -1.26
C GLU A 17 3.67 -3.11 -2.23
N PHE A 18 4.31 -2.94 -3.39
CA PHE A 18 3.92 -1.92 -4.37
C PHE A 18 2.85 -2.38 -5.35
N LEU A 19 2.76 -3.69 -5.55
CA LEU A 19 1.75 -4.28 -6.40
C LEU A 19 0.39 -4.26 -5.70
N PRO A 20 -0.69 -4.04 -6.44
CA PRO A 20 -2.03 -4.00 -5.84
C PRO A 20 -2.55 -5.41 -5.49
N ILE A 21 -1.74 -6.22 -4.77
CA ILE A 21 -2.02 -7.63 -4.45
C ILE A 21 -2.01 -7.97 -2.95
N SER A 22 -1.66 -7.01 -2.08
CA SER A 22 -1.62 -7.12 -0.61
C SER A 22 -0.42 -7.91 -0.05
N SER A 23 0.62 -7.18 0.37
CA SER A 23 1.80 -7.76 1.02
C SER A 23 1.46 -8.49 2.33
N SER A 24 0.59 -7.92 3.16
CA SER A 24 0.15 -8.54 4.41
C SER A 24 -0.51 -9.91 4.21
N ALA A 25 -1.37 -10.04 3.19
CA ALA A 25 -1.95 -11.33 2.83
C ALA A 25 -0.87 -12.35 2.41
N HIS A 26 0.10 -11.91 1.60
CA HIS A 26 1.15 -12.80 1.10
C HIS A 26 2.11 -13.25 2.20
N LEU A 27 2.53 -12.36 3.10
CA LEU A 27 3.37 -12.73 4.24
C LEU A 27 2.68 -13.79 5.09
N ARG A 28 1.40 -13.58 5.43
CA ARG A 28 0.63 -14.53 6.22
C ARG A 28 0.44 -15.86 5.48
N LEU A 29 0.00 -15.85 4.22
CA LEU A 29 -0.19 -17.06 3.43
C LEU A 29 1.11 -17.83 3.21
N THR A 30 2.23 -17.13 3.04
CA THR A 30 3.55 -17.77 2.93
C THR A 30 3.93 -18.48 4.21
N ALA A 31 3.73 -17.84 5.38
CA ALA A 31 3.99 -18.46 6.67
C ALA A 31 3.11 -19.70 6.88
N VAL A 32 1.81 -19.60 6.63
CA VAL A 32 0.87 -20.73 6.74
C VAL A 32 1.25 -21.88 5.79
N ALA A 33 1.53 -21.58 4.53
CA ALA A 33 1.88 -22.61 3.53
C ALA A 33 3.20 -23.32 3.83
N ALA A 34 4.14 -22.61 4.45
CA ALA A 34 5.44 -23.16 4.85
C ALA A 34 5.42 -23.83 6.23
N GLY A 35 4.30 -23.80 6.96
CA GLY A 35 4.20 -24.29 8.34
C GLY A 35 4.99 -23.43 9.34
N TRP A 36 5.25 -22.17 9.02
CA TRP A 36 5.93 -21.22 9.88
C TRP A 36 4.95 -20.47 10.77
N ARG A 37 5.45 -19.92 11.87
CA ARG A 37 4.68 -18.99 12.68
C ARG A 37 4.43 -17.71 11.91
N ASP A 38 3.28 -17.09 12.16
CA ASP A 38 3.00 -15.75 11.64
C ASP A 38 4.09 -14.78 12.12
N PRO A 39 4.76 -14.05 11.21
CA PRO A 39 5.82 -13.12 11.60
C PRO A 39 5.34 -11.96 12.49
N GLY A 40 4.02 -11.73 12.54
CA GLY A 40 3.42 -10.69 13.38
C GLY A 40 3.42 -9.29 12.78
N ALA A 41 2.75 -8.37 13.48
CA ALA A 41 2.65 -6.98 13.08
C ALA A 41 4.01 -6.25 13.15
N ALA A 42 4.77 -6.47 14.21
CA ALA A 42 6.08 -5.85 14.42
C ALA A 42 7.07 -6.17 13.29
N PHE A 43 7.21 -7.45 12.92
CA PHE A 43 8.06 -7.85 11.79
C PHE A 43 7.59 -7.19 10.47
N THR A 44 6.28 -7.20 10.23
CA THR A 44 5.71 -6.59 9.02
C THR A 44 6.01 -5.10 8.97
N ALA A 45 5.82 -4.36 10.06
CA ALA A 45 6.09 -2.93 10.12
C ALA A 45 7.58 -2.60 9.92
N VAL A 46 8.48 -3.37 10.54
CA VAL A 46 9.93 -3.17 10.37
C VAL A 46 10.37 -3.47 8.94
N THR A 47 9.88 -4.55 8.32
CA THR A 47 10.21 -4.86 6.93
C THR A 47 9.61 -3.84 5.94
N GLN A 48 8.48 -3.22 6.27
CA GLN A 48 7.93 -2.10 5.50
C GLN A 48 8.85 -0.88 5.48
N ILE A 49 9.65 -0.64 6.53
CA ILE A 49 10.68 0.44 6.51
C ILE A 49 11.66 0.23 5.35
N GLY A 50 12.01 -1.03 5.06
CA GLY A 50 12.85 -1.37 3.90
C GLY A 50 12.21 -0.96 2.57
N THR A 51 10.97 -1.37 2.33
CA THR A 51 10.24 -1.00 1.12
C THR A 51 9.96 0.50 1.06
N GLU A 52 9.69 1.16 2.20
CA GLU A 52 9.51 2.60 2.24
C GLU A 52 10.81 3.35 1.91
N THR A 53 11.96 2.82 2.35
CA THR A 53 13.27 3.34 1.92
C THR A 53 13.43 3.27 0.39
N ALA A 54 12.94 2.20 -0.23
CA ALA A 54 12.91 2.11 -1.69
C ALA A 54 12.05 3.22 -2.34
N VAL A 55 10.87 3.53 -1.75
CA VAL A 55 10.04 4.68 -2.19
C VAL A 55 10.79 5.99 -2.05
N LEU A 56 11.40 6.24 -0.89
CA LEU A 56 12.17 7.46 -0.63
C LEU A 56 13.30 7.65 -1.64
N VAL A 57 14.04 6.57 -1.96
CA VAL A 57 15.13 6.61 -2.94
C VAL A 57 14.58 6.78 -4.36
N TYR A 58 13.52 6.10 -4.73
CA TYR A 58 12.93 6.19 -6.07
C TYR A 58 12.36 7.59 -6.35
N PHE A 59 11.59 8.13 -5.42
CA PHE A 59 10.94 9.45 -5.53
C PHE A 59 11.76 10.61 -4.91
N ARG A 60 13.06 10.41 -4.60
CA ARG A 60 13.88 11.40 -3.89
C ARG A 60 13.81 12.82 -4.45
N LYS A 61 13.75 12.95 -5.79
CA LYS A 61 13.67 14.26 -6.45
C LYS A 61 12.33 14.95 -6.19
N ASP A 62 11.23 14.18 -6.25
CA ASP A 62 9.90 14.69 -5.98
C ASP A 62 9.75 15.05 -4.51
N ILE A 63 10.22 14.19 -3.61
CA ILE A 63 10.16 14.40 -2.16
C ILE A 63 10.92 15.66 -1.76
N VAL A 64 12.16 15.82 -2.25
CA VAL A 64 12.96 17.03 -1.97
C VAL A 64 12.25 18.28 -2.48
N ARG A 65 11.67 18.24 -3.69
CA ARG A 65 10.93 19.36 -4.27
C ARG A 65 9.69 19.69 -3.44
N ILE A 66 8.88 18.68 -3.09
CA ILE A 66 7.66 18.84 -2.30
C ILE A 66 7.98 19.36 -0.90
N VAL A 67 8.92 18.75 -0.18
CA VAL A 67 9.31 19.16 1.17
C VAL A 67 9.87 20.58 1.17
N THR A 68 10.74 20.92 0.21
CA THR A 68 11.31 22.28 0.09
C THR A 68 10.22 23.31 -0.20
N ALA A 69 9.28 23.04 -1.10
CA ALA A 69 8.19 23.94 -1.42
C ALA A 69 7.23 24.08 -0.23
N TRP A 70 6.90 22.96 0.44
CA TRP A 70 6.02 22.95 1.62
C TRP A 70 6.62 23.75 2.77
N THR A 71 7.90 23.52 3.13
CA THR A 71 8.56 24.26 4.22
C THR A 71 8.66 25.77 3.92
N ARG A 72 8.96 26.15 2.67
CA ARG A 72 8.92 27.54 2.26
C ARG A 72 7.53 28.16 2.40
N SER A 73 6.45 27.43 2.11
CA SER A 73 5.08 27.93 2.21
C SER A 73 4.65 28.21 3.65
N LEU A 74 5.31 27.63 4.65
CA LEU A 74 5.06 27.90 6.06
C LEU A 74 5.53 29.31 6.45
N VAL A 75 6.65 29.76 5.87
CA VAL A 75 7.30 31.04 6.20
C VAL A 75 6.92 32.14 5.22
N HIS A 76 6.86 31.82 3.91
CA HIS A 76 6.64 32.79 2.84
C HIS A 76 5.24 32.65 2.24
N LYS A 77 4.40 33.66 2.39
CA LYS A 77 3.01 33.68 1.87
C LYS A 77 2.95 33.50 0.35
N GLU A 78 3.94 34.01 -0.37
CA GLU A 78 4.04 33.93 -1.83
C GLU A 78 4.22 32.48 -2.32
N ALA A 79 4.84 31.64 -1.51
CA ALA A 79 5.06 30.21 -1.85
C ALA A 79 3.80 29.34 -1.63
N ARG A 80 2.74 29.85 -1.02
CA ARG A 80 1.51 29.07 -0.70
C ARG A 80 0.72 28.65 -1.94
N GLY A 81 0.86 29.37 -3.06
CA GLY A 81 0.26 29.01 -4.34
C GLY A 81 1.01 27.94 -5.14
N ASN A 82 2.15 27.47 -4.64
CA ASN A 82 2.96 26.46 -5.34
C ASN A 82 2.30 25.09 -5.29
N ILE A 83 2.25 24.38 -6.43
CA ILE A 83 1.65 23.06 -6.58
C ILE A 83 2.35 22.02 -5.68
N ASP A 84 3.67 22.06 -5.58
CA ASP A 84 4.43 21.14 -4.74
C ASP A 84 4.17 21.42 -3.24
N ALA A 85 3.98 22.69 -2.83
CA ALA A 85 3.60 23.02 -1.47
C ALA A 85 2.20 22.49 -1.13
N LYS A 86 1.26 22.61 -2.06
CA LYS A 86 -0.08 22.02 -1.96
C LYS A 86 0.01 20.48 -1.87
N MET A 87 0.86 19.84 -2.66
CA MET A 87 1.09 18.39 -2.62
C MET A 87 1.55 17.95 -1.22
N GLY A 88 2.49 18.66 -0.60
CA GLY A 88 2.93 18.38 0.77
C GLY A 88 1.77 18.39 1.78
N TRP A 89 0.91 19.42 1.71
CA TRP A 89 -0.29 19.46 2.56
C TRP A 89 -1.27 18.32 2.29
N LEU A 90 -1.46 17.94 1.02
CA LEU A 90 -2.36 16.85 0.64
C LEU A 90 -1.87 15.49 1.11
N VAL A 91 -0.55 15.27 1.13
CA VAL A 91 0.05 14.06 1.70
C VAL A 91 -0.17 14.01 3.22
N ILE A 92 0.01 15.14 3.93
CA ILE A 92 -0.23 15.21 5.38
C ILE A 92 -1.72 14.96 5.69
N ILE A 93 -2.63 15.71 5.06
CA ILE A 93 -4.07 15.60 5.28
C ILE A 93 -4.59 14.20 4.93
N GLY A 94 -4.12 13.64 3.82
CA GLY A 94 -4.49 12.29 3.40
C GLY A 94 -3.95 11.17 4.29
N SER A 95 -2.92 11.45 5.11
CA SER A 95 -2.38 10.48 6.08
C SER A 95 -3.16 10.49 7.41
N VAL A 96 -3.95 11.52 7.70
CA VAL A 96 -4.71 11.62 8.96
C VAL A 96 -5.71 10.47 9.13
N PRO A 97 -6.55 10.09 8.14
CA PRO A 97 -7.53 9.03 8.33
C PRO A 97 -6.91 7.69 8.76
N ILE A 98 -5.83 7.26 8.12
CA ILE A 98 -5.18 5.99 8.48
C ILE A 98 -4.50 6.08 9.85
N GLY A 99 -3.92 7.21 10.22
CA GLY A 99 -3.31 7.40 11.53
C GLY A 99 -4.35 7.30 12.65
N VAL A 100 -5.47 8.02 12.52
CA VAL A 100 -6.55 8.00 13.51
C VAL A 100 -7.17 6.60 13.61
N LEU A 101 -7.54 6.00 12.48
CA LEU A 101 -8.19 4.69 12.46
C LEU A 101 -7.24 3.56 12.86
N GLY A 102 -5.94 3.65 12.54
CA GLY A 102 -4.94 2.67 12.97
C GLY A 102 -4.80 2.61 14.49
N LEU A 103 -4.77 3.78 15.16
CA LEU A 103 -4.71 3.83 16.61
C LEU A 103 -6.02 3.37 17.28
N THR A 104 -7.18 3.73 16.72
CA THR A 104 -8.48 3.40 17.32
C THR A 104 -8.95 1.97 17.08
N LEU A 105 -8.46 1.31 16.02
CA LEU A 105 -8.85 -0.04 15.62
C LEU A 105 -7.74 -1.08 15.86
N LYS A 106 -6.71 -0.76 16.66
CA LYS A 106 -5.56 -1.64 16.90
C LYS A 106 -5.97 -3.06 17.26
N ASP A 107 -6.84 -3.23 18.26
CA ASP A 107 -7.27 -4.54 18.74
C ASP A 107 -7.96 -5.40 17.67
N TYR A 108 -8.71 -4.73 16.76
CA TYR A 108 -9.34 -5.42 15.62
C TYR A 108 -8.33 -5.85 14.56
N ILE A 109 -7.31 -5.03 14.33
CA ILE A 109 -6.26 -5.28 13.32
C ILE A 109 -5.39 -6.46 13.75
N GLU A 110 -5.05 -6.54 15.03
CA GLU A 110 -4.21 -7.59 15.60
C GLU A 110 -4.95 -8.89 15.88
N GLY A 111 -6.27 -8.85 16.03
CA GLY A 111 -7.13 -9.97 16.34
C GLY A 111 -8.06 -10.39 15.19
N PRO A 112 -9.35 -9.99 15.22
CA PRO A 112 -10.37 -10.52 14.30
C PRO A 112 -10.07 -10.34 12.82
N PHE A 113 -9.32 -9.29 12.44
CA PHE A 113 -8.99 -9.04 11.04
C PHE A 113 -7.97 -10.03 10.45
N ARG A 114 -7.36 -10.88 11.27
CA ARG A 114 -6.39 -11.89 10.81
C ARG A 114 -7.05 -13.18 10.32
N ASP A 115 -8.37 -13.29 10.31
CA ASP A 115 -9.11 -14.41 9.73
C ASP A 115 -8.83 -14.55 8.21
N LEU A 116 -8.39 -15.73 7.79
CA LEU A 116 -8.08 -16.03 6.38
C LEU A 116 -9.30 -15.89 5.47
N ARG A 117 -10.51 -16.08 5.97
CA ARG A 117 -11.77 -15.88 5.22
C ARG A 117 -11.95 -14.38 4.91
N LEU A 118 -11.71 -13.52 5.91
CA LEU A 118 -11.78 -12.08 5.73
C LEU A 118 -10.72 -11.63 4.71
N ILE A 119 -9.48 -12.10 4.87
CA ILE A 119 -8.37 -11.79 3.94
C ILE A 119 -8.71 -12.21 2.51
N ALA A 120 -9.26 -13.39 2.32
CA ALA A 120 -9.64 -13.88 1.00
C ALA A 120 -10.82 -13.08 0.39
N CYS A 121 -11.84 -12.76 1.20
CA CYS A 121 -12.95 -11.91 0.76
C CYS A 121 -12.48 -10.50 0.36
N THR A 122 -11.58 -9.89 1.13
CA THR A 122 -11.02 -8.56 0.82
C THR A 122 -10.10 -8.58 -0.40
N LEU A 123 -9.33 -9.68 -0.60
CA LEU A 123 -8.57 -9.89 -1.83
C LEU A 123 -9.49 -9.86 -3.05
N ILE A 124 -10.57 -10.63 -3.04
CA ILE A 124 -11.53 -10.73 -4.16
C ILE A 124 -12.30 -9.41 -4.32
N GLY A 125 -12.86 -8.88 -3.24
CA GLY A 125 -13.70 -7.68 -3.28
C GLY A 125 -12.95 -6.48 -3.87
N LEU A 126 -11.73 -6.21 -3.39
CA LEU A 126 -10.94 -5.10 -3.93
C LEU A 126 -10.41 -5.40 -5.35
N ALA A 127 -10.18 -6.67 -5.72
CA ALA A 127 -9.83 -7.02 -7.09
C ALA A 127 -10.96 -6.65 -8.06
N VAL A 128 -12.22 -6.92 -7.69
CA VAL A 128 -13.39 -6.52 -8.47
C VAL A 128 -13.48 -4.99 -8.58
N LEU A 129 -13.31 -4.27 -7.47
CA LEU A 129 -13.32 -2.81 -7.47
C LEU A 129 -12.20 -2.23 -8.34
N LEU A 130 -10.99 -2.78 -8.26
CA LEU A 130 -9.86 -2.38 -9.11
C LEU A 130 -10.14 -2.65 -10.60
N ALA A 131 -10.75 -3.79 -10.94
CA ALA A 131 -11.13 -4.09 -12.31
C ALA A 131 -12.15 -3.07 -12.86
N LEU A 132 -13.15 -2.71 -12.06
CA LEU A 132 -14.16 -1.70 -12.44
C LEU A 132 -13.51 -0.33 -12.59
N ALA A 133 -12.64 0.08 -11.67
CA ALA A 133 -11.93 1.34 -11.72
C ALA A 133 -10.99 1.44 -12.92
N ASP A 134 -10.26 0.35 -13.23
CA ASP A 134 -9.34 0.30 -14.38
C ASP A 134 -10.09 0.39 -15.73
N ARG A 135 -11.25 -0.30 -15.84
CA ARG A 135 -12.13 -0.18 -16.99
C ARG A 135 -12.71 1.24 -17.14
N PHE A 136 -13.10 1.86 -16.02
CA PHE A 136 -13.58 3.23 -16.00
C PHE A 136 -12.49 4.20 -16.46
N ALA A 137 -11.26 4.05 -15.97
CA ALA A 137 -10.13 4.86 -16.39
C ALA A 137 -9.79 4.68 -17.87
N ALA A 138 -9.83 3.45 -18.41
CA ALA A 138 -9.60 3.18 -19.82
C ALA A 138 -10.62 3.91 -20.71
N ARG A 139 -11.91 3.82 -20.38
CA ARG A 139 -12.98 4.53 -21.11
C ARG A 139 -12.82 6.05 -21.09
N ASN A 140 -12.36 6.61 -19.96
CA ASN A 140 -12.10 8.05 -19.84
C ASN A 140 -10.88 8.47 -20.70
N ALA A 141 -9.85 7.63 -20.79
CA ALA A 141 -8.69 7.89 -21.64
C ALA A 141 -9.08 7.88 -23.14
N GLU A 142 -9.86 6.88 -23.58
CA GLU A 142 -10.38 6.82 -24.96
C GLU A 142 -11.23 8.05 -25.33
N ARG A 143 -12.09 8.51 -24.40
CA ARG A 143 -12.87 9.73 -24.58
C ARG A 143 -12.00 10.97 -24.68
N ALA A 144 -10.90 11.04 -23.89
CA ALA A 144 -9.96 12.15 -23.94
C ALA A 144 -9.28 12.27 -25.31
N GLU A 145 -8.94 11.15 -25.92
CA GLU A 145 -8.34 11.12 -27.26
C GLU A 145 -9.33 11.58 -28.34
N SER A 146 -10.62 11.27 -28.20
CA SER A 146 -11.64 11.60 -29.18
C SER A 146 -12.13 13.05 -29.17
N VAL A 147 -12.05 13.76 -28.02
CA VAL A 147 -12.62 15.11 -27.82
C VAL A 147 -11.63 16.26 -28.09
N GLY A 148 -10.33 15.94 -28.31
CA GLY A 148 -9.34 16.99 -28.57
C GLY A 148 -8.89 17.76 -27.31
N ARG A 149 -7.68 18.37 -27.36
CA ARG A 149 -6.88 18.78 -26.18
C ARG A 149 -7.24 20.14 -25.54
N HIS A 150 -8.49 20.53 -25.41
CA HIS A 150 -8.80 21.71 -24.60
C HIS A 150 -8.68 21.39 -23.10
N ARG A 151 -7.84 22.16 -22.39
CA ARG A 151 -7.39 21.92 -20.99
C ARG A 151 -8.56 21.92 -19.98
N ALA A 152 -9.67 22.59 -20.29
CA ALA A 152 -10.84 22.69 -19.41
C ALA A 152 -11.70 21.40 -19.38
N ASP A 153 -11.64 20.57 -20.42
CA ASP A 153 -12.45 19.37 -20.57
C ASP A 153 -11.64 18.06 -20.52
N ARG A 154 -10.47 18.05 -19.87
CA ARG A 154 -9.68 16.83 -19.75
C ARG A 154 -10.46 15.79 -18.95
N PRO A 155 -10.90 14.68 -19.52
CA PRO A 155 -11.58 13.61 -18.80
C PRO A 155 -10.63 12.80 -17.90
N VAL A 156 -9.31 13.04 -18.00
CA VAL A 156 -8.25 12.40 -17.21
C VAL A 156 -7.45 13.46 -16.46
N LYS A 157 -7.36 13.29 -15.15
CA LYS A 157 -6.60 14.16 -14.23
C LYS A 157 -5.16 13.71 -14.08
N GLU A 158 -4.27 14.67 -13.87
CA GLU A 158 -2.88 14.45 -13.46
C GLU A 158 -2.65 14.97 -12.02
N LEU A 159 -1.42 14.80 -11.49
CA LEU A 159 -1.12 15.17 -10.10
C LEU A 159 -1.38 16.65 -9.79
N ASP A 160 -1.20 17.53 -10.77
CA ASP A 160 -1.41 18.97 -10.61
C ASP A 160 -2.89 19.33 -10.38
N ASP A 161 -3.80 18.44 -10.77
CA ASP A 161 -5.24 18.62 -10.60
C ASP A 161 -5.75 18.16 -9.22
N LEU A 162 -4.83 17.70 -8.33
CA LEU A 162 -5.20 17.16 -7.03
C LEU A 162 -5.87 18.23 -6.15
N THR A 163 -7.02 17.89 -5.58
CA THR A 163 -7.79 18.76 -4.67
C THR A 163 -7.72 18.25 -3.24
N VAL A 164 -8.09 19.09 -2.26
CA VAL A 164 -8.20 18.67 -0.85
C VAL A 164 -9.22 17.53 -0.69
N ARG A 165 -10.34 17.60 -1.41
CA ARG A 165 -11.34 16.54 -1.42
C ARG A 165 -10.76 15.23 -1.94
N ASP A 166 -10.00 15.28 -3.03
CA ASP A 166 -9.36 14.09 -3.59
C ASP A 166 -8.33 13.50 -2.61
N GLY A 167 -7.50 14.35 -1.97
CA GLY A 167 -6.55 13.93 -0.95
C GLY A 167 -7.20 13.22 0.24
N LEU A 168 -8.35 13.72 0.72
CA LEU A 168 -9.13 13.06 1.78
C LEU A 168 -9.71 11.72 1.31
N ILE A 169 -10.26 11.64 0.10
CA ILE A 169 -10.78 10.38 -0.46
C ILE A 169 -9.65 9.34 -0.56
N TYR A 170 -8.47 9.73 -1.06
CA TYR A 170 -7.29 8.87 -1.06
C TYR A 170 -6.89 8.43 0.36
N GLY A 171 -6.99 9.34 1.33
CA GLY A 171 -6.70 9.05 2.74
C GLY A 171 -7.65 8.00 3.32
N PHE A 172 -8.96 8.09 3.05
CA PHE A 172 -9.91 7.05 3.44
C PHE A 172 -9.68 5.73 2.69
N CYS A 173 -9.35 5.78 1.39
CA CYS A 173 -8.93 4.59 0.66
C CYS A 173 -7.67 3.96 1.28
N GLN A 174 -6.70 4.79 1.72
CA GLN A 174 -5.52 4.31 2.43
C GLN A 174 -5.89 3.63 3.76
N ALA A 175 -6.83 4.19 4.51
CA ALA A 175 -7.28 3.62 5.78
C ALA A 175 -7.94 2.24 5.63
N LEU A 176 -8.55 1.93 4.49
CA LEU A 176 -9.05 0.58 4.22
C LEU A 176 -7.93 -0.48 4.25
N ALA A 177 -6.68 -0.09 4.06
CA ALA A 177 -5.54 -1.01 4.12
C ALA A 177 -5.24 -1.54 5.53
N LEU A 178 -5.85 -0.98 6.58
CA LEU A 178 -5.85 -1.55 7.93
C LEU A 178 -6.53 -2.92 7.97
N ILE A 179 -7.40 -3.21 7.01
CA ILE A 179 -8.01 -4.54 6.86
C ILE A 179 -7.07 -5.40 6.00
N PRO A 180 -6.50 -6.49 6.54
CA PRO A 180 -5.62 -7.37 5.79
C PRO A 180 -6.29 -7.90 4.52
N GLY A 181 -5.50 -8.06 3.46
CA GLY A 181 -6.01 -8.46 2.14
C GLY A 181 -6.45 -7.29 1.24
N VAL A 182 -6.78 -6.13 1.81
CA VAL A 182 -7.19 -4.95 1.00
C VAL A 182 -6.08 -4.47 0.08
N SER A 183 -4.83 -4.40 0.51
CA SER A 183 -3.70 -3.75 -0.17
C SER A 183 -3.80 -2.21 -0.18
N ARG A 184 -2.84 -1.56 0.45
CA ARG A 184 -2.76 -0.09 0.49
C ARG A 184 -2.67 0.52 -0.91
N SER A 185 -1.70 0.05 -1.72
CA SER A 185 -1.56 0.47 -3.11
C SER A 185 -2.81 0.14 -3.94
N GLY A 186 -3.40 -1.04 -3.72
CA GLY A 186 -4.65 -1.43 -4.40
C GLY A 186 -5.81 -0.49 -4.11
N ALA A 187 -6.07 -0.17 -2.84
CA ALA A 187 -7.18 0.69 -2.44
C ALA A 187 -6.99 2.15 -2.92
N THR A 188 -5.80 2.71 -2.70
CA THR A 188 -5.52 4.11 -3.09
C THR A 188 -5.49 4.29 -4.60
N ILE A 189 -4.90 3.36 -5.36
CA ILE A 189 -4.93 3.39 -6.82
C ILE A 189 -6.38 3.27 -7.32
N THR A 190 -7.16 2.34 -6.77
CA THR A 190 -8.58 2.18 -7.13
C THR A 190 -9.36 3.47 -6.92
N GLY A 191 -9.20 4.11 -5.75
CA GLY A 191 -9.81 5.42 -5.46
C GLY A 191 -9.39 6.48 -6.47
N GLY A 192 -8.11 6.56 -6.79
CA GLY A 192 -7.57 7.50 -7.77
C GLY A 192 -8.14 7.32 -9.17
N LEU A 193 -8.29 6.08 -9.63
CA LEU A 193 -8.89 5.77 -10.92
C LEU A 193 -10.36 6.18 -10.97
N PHE A 194 -11.14 5.96 -9.90
CA PHE A 194 -12.52 6.46 -9.81
C PHE A 194 -12.61 7.98 -9.77
N LEU A 195 -11.62 8.66 -9.20
CA LEU A 195 -11.48 10.12 -9.23
C LEU A 195 -11.01 10.66 -10.60
N ARG A 196 -10.84 9.78 -11.59
CA ARG A 196 -10.39 10.06 -12.96
C ARG A 196 -8.92 10.44 -13.09
N TYR A 197 -8.06 10.06 -12.16
CA TYR A 197 -6.61 10.21 -12.33
C TYR A 197 -6.08 9.18 -13.33
N SER A 198 -5.02 9.57 -14.07
CA SER A 198 -4.27 8.61 -14.89
C SER A 198 -3.71 7.49 -14.00
N ARG A 199 -3.45 6.30 -14.58
CA ARG A 199 -2.86 5.18 -13.83
C ARG A 199 -1.53 5.61 -13.16
N ALA A 200 -0.72 6.35 -13.89
CA ALA A 200 0.58 6.84 -13.39
C ALA A 200 0.40 7.84 -12.25
N ALA A 201 -0.49 8.83 -12.38
CA ALA A 201 -0.78 9.81 -11.34
C ALA A 201 -1.37 9.15 -10.09
N ALA A 202 -2.32 8.22 -10.26
CA ALA A 202 -2.94 7.49 -9.17
C ALA A 202 -1.91 6.69 -8.36
N ALA A 203 -1.02 5.96 -9.02
CA ALA A 203 0.02 5.20 -8.36
C ALA A 203 1.08 6.10 -7.72
N ARG A 204 1.51 7.18 -8.40
CA ARG A 204 2.51 8.10 -7.87
C ARG A 204 2.03 8.77 -6.59
N TYR A 205 0.79 9.28 -6.55
CA TYR A 205 0.23 9.85 -5.32
C TYR A 205 0.04 8.79 -4.23
N SER A 206 -0.41 7.59 -4.58
CA SER A 206 -0.52 6.46 -3.64
C SER A 206 0.79 6.19 -2.89
N PHE A 207 1.93 6.19 -3.60
CA PHE A 207 3.23 5.93 -2.98
C PHE A 207 3.73 7.11 -2.15
N LEU A 208 3.55 8.35 -2.62
CA LEU A 208 3.90 9.54 -1.84
C LEU A 208 3.06 9.65 -0.56
N LEU A 209 1.77 9.33 -0.65
CA LEU A 209 0.84 9.33 0.48
C LEU A 209 1.18 8.28 1.54
N ALA A 210 1.81 7.18 1.14
CA ALA A 210 2.23 6.11 2.03
C ALA A 210 3.33 6.55 3.00
N ILE A 211 4.23 7.45 2.58
CA ILE A 211 5.45 7.80 3.31
C ILE A 211 5.19 8.18 4.77
N PRO A 212 4.34 9.18 5.11
CA PRO A 212 4.12 9.53 6.51
C PRO A 212 3.48 8.40 7.32
N ALA A 213 2.55 7.67 6.71
CA ALA A 213 1.81 6.60 7.39
C ALA A 213 2.73 5.43 7.78
N VAL A 214 3.60 4.97 6.85
CA VAL A 214 4.53 3.86 7.11
C VAL A 214 5.63 4.28 8.07
N LEU A 215 6.17 5.49 7.93
CA LEU A 215 7.18 5.98 8.87
C LEU A 215 6.59 6.12 10.29
N ALA A 216 5.36 6.61 10.41
CA ALA A 216 4.69 6.71 11.72
C ALA A 216 4.38 5.33 12.31
N SER A 217 3.86 4.39 11.52
CA SER A 217 3.60 3.01 11.94
C SER A 217 4.90 2.30 12.34
N GLY A 218 5.96 2.40 11.51
CA GLY A 218 7.25 1.80 11.83
C GLY A 218 7.87 2.38 13.10
N ALA A 219 7.79 3.71 13.31
CA ALA A 219 8.26 4.33 14.52
C ALA A 219 7.45 3.90 15.75
N TYR A 220 6.14 3.77 15.62
CA TYR A 220 5.25 3.28 16.69
C TYR A 220 5.61 1.84 17.09
N GLU A 221 5.71 0.93 16.12
CA GLU A 221 6.07 -0.48 16.38
C GLU A 221 7.47 -0.61 17.01
N LEU A 222 8.43 0.24 16.65
CA LEU A 222 9.74 0.25 17.28
C LEU A 222 9.68 0.59 18.78
N THR A 223 8.68 1.36 19.23
CA THR A 223 8.45 1.64 20.65
C THR A 223 7.84 0.43 21.38
N GLU A 224 6.94 -0.30 20.72
CA GLU A 224 6.29 -1.50 21.27
C GLU A 224 7.27 -2.69 21.40
N ILE A 225 8.25 -2.81 20.50
CA ILE A 225 9.27 -3.87 20.53
C ILE A 225 10.17 -3.80 21.80
N GLY A 226 10.21 -2.66 22.48
CA GLY A 226 10.94 -2.48 23.75
C GLY A 226 10.20 -2.99 24.98
N GLU A 227 8.95 -3.42 24.89
CA GLU A 227 8.16 -3.87 26.03
C GLU A 227 8.52 -5.30 26.48
N PRO A 228 8.36 -5.63 27.80
CA PRO A 228 8.61 -6.95 28.33
C PRO A 228 7.68 -7.99 27.66
N GLY A 229 8.28 -8.98 27.00
CA GLY A 229 7.55 -10.07 26.33
C GLY A 229 7.60 -10.01 24.79
N SER A 230 8.04 -8.92 24.19
CA SER A 230 8.29 -8.86 22.74
C SER A 230 9.69 -9.42 22.44
N HIS A 231 9.75 -10.55 21.73
CA HIS A 231 11.00 -11.13 21.24
C HIS A 231 11.11 -10.92 19.73
N VAL A 232 11.94 -9.95 19.33
CA VAL A 232 12.28 -9.74 17.92
C VAL A 232 13.70 -10.24 17.67
N ASP A 233 13.85 -11.19 16.77
CA ASP A 233 15.14 -11.64 16.26
C ASP A 233 15.71 -10.58 15.30
N TRP A 234 16.42 -9.60 15.83
CA TRP A 234 16.91 -8.44 15.10
C TRP A 234 17.76 -8.78 13.87
N GLY A 235 18.65 -9.77 13.98
CA GLY A 235 19.50 -10.17 12.86
C GLY A 235 18.67 -10.59 11.62
N PRO A 236 17.82 -11.63 11.73
CA PRO A 236 16.91 -12.04 10.67
C PRO A 236 15.98 -10.93 10.20
N THR A 237 15.43 -10.10 11.10
CA THR A 237 14.51 -9.00 10.75
C THR A 237 15.22 -7.90 9.94
N ILE A 238 16.44 -7.51 10.31
CA ILE A 238 17.26 -6.56 9.55
C ILE A 238 17.57 -7.12 8.16
N LEU A 239 17.93 -8.40 8.05
CA LEU A 239 18.16 -9.03 6.75
C LEU A 239 16.90 -8.99 5.88
N ALA A 240 15.73 -9.36 6.42
CA ALA A 240 14.46 -9.29 5.71
C ALA A 240 14.16 -7.86 5.23
N THR A 241 14.42 -6.86 6.07
CA THR A 241 14.24 -5.43 5.75
C THR A 241 15.14 -4.97 4.59
N LEU A 242 16.41 -5.37 4.61
CA LEU A 242 17.35 -5.06 3.53
C LEU A 242 16.93 -5.74 2.22
N VAL A 243 16.57 -7.03 2.27
CA VAL A 243 16.07 -7.76 1.09
C VAL A 243 14.80 -7.11 0.55
N ALA A 244 13.84 -6.79 1.42
CA ALA A 244 12.60 -6.11 1.04
C ALA A 244 12.87 -4.74 0.39
N GLY A 245 13.83 -3.98 0.88
CA GLY A 245 14.23 -2.69 0.31
C GLY A 245 14.83 -2.82 -1.09
N VAL A 246 15.79 -3.73 -1.28
CA VAL A 246 16.44 -3.94 -2.58
C VAL A 246 15.45 -4.45 -3.62
N VAL A 247 14.68 -5.49 -3.28
CA VAL A 247 13.67 -6.05 -4.17
C VAL A 247 12.56 -5.03 -4.44
N GLY A 248 12.11 -4.33 -3.40
CA GLY A 248 11.10 -3.29 -3.50
C GLY A 248 11.51 -2.17 -4.47
N TYR A 249 12.78 -1.73 -4.46
CA TYR A 249 13.26 -0.74 -5.41
C TYR A 249 13.17 -1.23 -6.86
N ALA A 250 13.53 -2.46 -7.13
CA ALA A 250 13.40 -3.04 -8.46
C ALA A 250 11.93 -3.14 -8.89
N VAL A 251 11.06 -3.57 -7.96
CA VAL A 251 9.62 -3.73 -8.22
C VAL A 251 8.95 -2.38 -8.47
N ILE A 252 9.18 -1.34 -7.65
CA ILE A 252 8.56 -0.03 -7.87
C ILE A 252 9.01 0.58 -9.19
N ALA A 253 10.30 0.44 -9.56
CA ALA A 253 10.82 0.94 -10.82
C ALA A 253 10.18 0.22 -12.03
N TRP A 254 10.02 -1.10 -11.95
CA TRP A 254 9.33 -1.87 -12.96
C TRP A 254 7.84 -1.53 -13.02
N PHE A 255 7.16 -1.49 -11.88
CA PHE A 255 5.72 -1.28 -11.79
C PHE A 255 5.31 0.09 -12.34
N MET A 256 6.03 1.15 -12.01
CA MET A 256 5.76 2.49 -12.54
C MET A 256 5.87 2.56 -14.06
N ARG A 257 6.76 1.79 -14.68
CA ARG A 257 6.86 1.66 -16.14
C ARG A 257 5.72 0.81 -16.70
N PHE A 258 5.41 -0.29 -16.02
CA PHE A 258 4.36 -1.22 -16.44
C PHE A 258 2.99 -0.53 -16.56
N ILE A 259 2.58 0.25 -15.55
CA ILE A 259 1.26 0.87 -15.50
C ILE A 259 1.07 2.02 -16.50
N THR A 260 2.14 2.54 -17.10
CA THR A 260 2.01 3.57 -18.16
C THR A 260 1.39 3.01 -19.44
N THR A 261 1.57 1.71 -19.71
CA THR A 261 1.16 1.07 -20.96
C THR A 261 0.23 -0.13 -20.77
N ARG A 262 0.11 -0.65 -19.55
CA ARG A 262 -0.63 -1.87 -19.25
C ARG A 262 -1.75 -1.62 -18.25
N SER A 263 -2.75 -2.50 -18.28
CA SER A 263 -3.87 -2.50 -17.35
C SER A 263 -3.51 -3.20 -16.03
N PHE A 264 -4.35 -3.00 -15.00
CA PHE A 264 -4.23 -3.73 -13.73
C PHE A 264 -4.80 -5.15 -13.76
N MET A 265 -5.35 -5.60 -14.91
CA MET A 265 -6.01 -6.91 -15.04
C MET A 265 -5.15 -8.12 -14.60
N PRO A 266 -3.84 -8.20 -14.84
CA PRO A 266 -3.04 -9.31 -14.34
C PRO A 266 -3.10 -9.44 -12.80
N PHE A 267 -3.06 -8.32 -12.09
CA PHE A 267 -3.16 -8.29 -10.63
C PHE A 267 -4.58 -8.63 -10.14
N VAL A 268 -5.61 -8.21 -10.88
CA VAL A 268 -7.01 -8.56 -10.60
C VAL A 268 -7.22 -10.07 -10.69
N ILE A 269 -6.78 -10.68 -11.79
CA ILE A 269 -6.91 -12.13 -12.01
C ILE A 269 -6.16 -12.90 -10.92
N TYR A 270 -4.94 -12.48 -10.61
CA TYR A 270 -4.13 -13.09 -9.57
C TYR A 270 -4.83 -13.04 -8.19
N ARG A 271 -5.36 -11.88 -7.78
CA ARG A 271 -6.06 -11.70 -6.49
C ARG A 271 -7.31 -12.58 -6.39
N ILE A 272 -8.10 -12.64 -7.46
CA ILE A 272 -9.31 -13.47 -7.50
C ILE A 272 -8.91 -14.94 -7.39
N ALA A 273 -7.91 -15.41 -8.14
CA ALA A 273 -7.43 -16.77 -8.08
C ALA A 273 -6.91 -17.11 -6.67
N LEU A 274 -6.04 -16.27 -6.09
CA LEU A 274 -5.49 -16.48 -4.75
C LEU A 274 -6.60 -16.49 -3.68
N GLY A 275 -7.47 -15.49 -3.68
CA GLY A 275 -8.56 -15.40 -2.70
C GLY A 275 -9.54 -16.57 -2.81
N SER A 276 -9.90 -16.99 -4.03
CA SER A 276 -10.76 -18.16 -4.25
C SER A 276 -10.10 -19.45 -3.79
N THR A 277 -8.80 -19.62 -4.03
CA THR A 277 -8.03 -20.77 -3.54
C THR A 277 -8.02 -20.82 -2.01
N VAL A 278 -7.75 -19.69 -1.34
CA VAL A 278 -7.76 -19.62 0.13
C VAL A 278 -9.14 -19.96 0.68
N LEU A 279 -10.23 -19.40 0.12
CA LEU A 279 -11.59 -19.74 0.55
C LEU A 279 -11.90 -21.22 0.37
N ALA A 280 -11.50 -21.82 -0.75
CA ALA A 280 -11.70 -23.24 -0.99
C ALA A 280 -10.94 -24.09 0.05
N LEU A 281 -9.66 -23.80 0.31
CA LEU A 281 -8.85 -24.52 1.29
C LEU A 281 -9.43 -24.44 2.71
N VAL A 282 -9.95 -23.26 3.10
CA VAL A 282 -10.63 -23.08 4.39
C VAL A 282 -11.98 -23.84 4.40
N TRP A 283 -12.76 -23.76 3.32
CA TRP A 283 -14.04 -24.44 3.21
C TRP A 283 -13.92 -25.97 3.32
N PHE A 284 -12.90 -26.54 2.69
CA PHE A 284 -12.64 -27.99 2.77
C PHE A 284 -11.87 -28.42 4.02
N GLY A 285 -11.63 -27.52 4.98
CA GLY A 285 -10.94 -27.82 6.23
C GLY A 285 -9.45 -28.14 6.09
N VAL A 286 -8.84 -27.81 4.95
CA VAL A 286 -7.39 -27.97 4.73
C VAL A 286 -6.59 -26.88 5.46
N LEU A 287 -7.16 -25.67 5.57
CA LEU A 287 -6.60 -24.56 6.34
C LEU A 287 -7.57 -24.17 7.45
N ASP A 288 -7.03 -23.99 8.66
CA ASP A 288 -7.77 -23.34 9.74
C ASP A 288 -7.90 -21.84 9.44
N PRO A 289 -9.06 -21.20 9.64
CA PRO A 289 -9.26 -19.77 9.43
C PRO A 289 -8.26 -18.88 10.17
N PHE A 290 -7.77 -19.34 11.32
CA PHE A 290 -6.78 -18.65 12.15
C PHE A 290 -5.39 -19.30 12.10
N ALA A 291 -5.12 -20.21 11.14
CA ALA A 291 -3.82 -20.87 10.99
C ALA A 291 -2.65 -19.89 11.08
N GLY A 292 -1.60 -20.27 11.80
CA GLY A 292 -0.41 -19.42 12.05
C GLY A 292 -0.64 -18.32 13.09
N GLY A 293 -1.86 -18.12 13.62
CA GLY A 293 -2.12 -17.24 14.75
C GLY A 293 -1.60 -17.84 16.06
N VAL A 294 -1.26 -17.00 17.01
CA VAL A 294 -0.96 -17.43 18.39
C VAL A 294 -2.31 -17.80 19.01
N HIS A 295 -2.62 -19.09 19.07
CA HIS A 295 -3.60 -19.56 20.03
C HIS A 295 -2.90 -19.56 21.40
N GLU A 296 -3.33 -18.69 22.31
CA GLU A 296 -3.11 -18.89 23.74
C GLU A 296 -3.73 -20.21 24.22
#